data_bf3c19df5d07b4ec91cf356e93b64577
#
_entry.id   bf3c19df5d07b4ec91cf356e93b64577
#
_cell.length_a   1.000
_cell.length_b   1.000
_cell.length_c   1.000
_cell.angle_alpha   90.00
_cell.angle_beta   90.00
_cell.angle_gamma   90.00
#
_symmetry.space_group_name_H-M   'P 1'
#
loop_
_entity.id
_entity.type
_entity.pdbx_description
1 polymer ?
#
loop_
_entity_poly.entity_id
_entity_poly.type
_entity_poly.pdbx_seq_one_letter_code
_entity_poly.pdbx_strand_id
1 'polypeptide(L)'
;MRSELFIALTPKGPLRTGGVKATGSYLDTLLYLPGSVLRGALAEWLSQSGQTQQIIPTVRRIRFGTLFPSCSEQVYALPFPLTALECKTKSGFLNVLRRDERKKGHGVRDTLFLALTYSELERLGARFPVPMTLRCRQCKGRMDRVSGFYARLDEGWIKIRPEPVIQTKVALSRRRRASQEGMLYRVIALRPKCVFVGRIWLEEESDLQTLKGAVENLGVGALTTRGFGKATLTEVEPPFPSLRERLERFNRRLKEAWRQLANLASQVGSQVPDEPGGTYFSVDLLSPAVLYDGRGLPTLKLELTLGGQRSEPVFFTT
;
A
#
# COMPACT_ATOMS: atom_id res chain seq x y z
N MET A 1 -1.17 -12.08 -23.62
CA MET A 1 -0.91 -10.74 -23.01
C MET A 1 -1.62 -10.74 -21.67
N ARG A 2 -0.98 -10.34 -20.57
CA ARG A 2 -1.65 -10.36 -19.25
C ARG A 2 -2.69 -9.28 -19.15
N SER A 3 -3.92 -9.61 -18.78
CA SER A 3 -4.98 -8.65 -18.45
C SER A 3 -4.85 -8.20 -16.99
N GLU A 4 -4.96 -6.89 -16.74
CA GLU A 4 -5.02 -6.32 -15.40
C GLU A 4 -6.48 -6.35 -14.92
N LEU A 5 -6.70 -6.95 -13.75
CA LEU A 5 -8.00 -6.98 -13.09
C LEU A 5 -7.92 -6.40 -11.68
N PHE A 6 -8.97 -5.73 -11.26
CA PHE A 6 -9.16 -5.31 -9.89
C PHE A 6 -10.08 -6.29 -9.17
N ILE A 7 -9.68 -6.67 -7.98
CA ILE A 7 -10.39 -7.64 -7.16
C ILE A 7 -10.63 -7.09 -5.76
N ALA A 8 -11.77 -7.44 -5.20
CA ALA A 8 -12.11 -7.19 -3.81
C ALA A 8 -12.26 -8.52 -3.06
N LEU A 9 -11.59 -8.62 -1.93
CA LEU A 9 -11.70 -9.73 -1.00
C LEU A 9 -12.48 -9.28 0.22
N THR A 10 -13.64 -9.88 0.45
CA THR A 10 -14.54 -9.56 1.56
C THR A 10 -14.48 -10.67 2.61
N PRO A 11 -13.80 -10.42 3.77
CA PRO A 11 -13.70 -11.40 4.84
C PRO A 11 -15.07 -11.70 5.46
N LYS A 12 -15.36 -12.98 5.70
CA LYS A 12 -16.55 -13.47 6.42
C LYS A 12 -16.22 -13.88 7.85
N GLY A 13 -14.94 -13.95 8.19
CA GLY A 13 -14.41 -14.28 9.52
C GLY A 13 -13.13 -13.52 9.83
N PRO A 14 -12.58 -13.67 11.05
CA PRO A 14 -11.31 -13.04 11.41
C PRO A 14 -10.22 -13.42 10.40
N LEU A 15 -9.43 -12.44 9.97
CA LEU A 15 -8.38 -12.63 8.96
C LEU A 15 -7.00 -12.44 9.58
N ARG A 16 -6.11 -13.41 9.41
CA ARG A 16 -4.72 -13.31 9.78
C ARG A 16 -3.81 -13.49 8.56
N THR A 17 -3.14 -12.42 8.15
CA THR A 17 -2.41 -12.33 6.88
C THR A 17 -0.90 -12.55 7.00
N GLY A 18 -0.44 -13.04 8.14
CA GLY A 18 0.98 -13.13 8.47
C GLY A 18 1.38 -12.00 9.42
N GLY A 19 2.65 -11.84 9.66
CA GLY A 19 3.22 -10.86 10.58
C GLY A 19 4.53 -11.37 11.18
N VAL A 20 5.29 -10.47 11.77
CA VAL A 20 6.52 -10.82 12.46
C VAL A 20 6.17 -11.47 13.79
N LYS A 21 6.79 -12.61 14.10
CA LYS A 21 6.68 -13.24 15.40
C LYS A 21 7.56 -12.47 16.39
N ALA A 22 6.97 -11.54 17.12
CA ALA A 22 7.72 -10.67 18.03
C ALA A 22 8.30 -11.44 19.23
N THR A 23 7.52 -12.36 19.82
CA THR A 23 7.93 -13.25 20.91
C THR A 23 7.18 -14.57 20.82
N GLY A 24 7.67 -15.61 21.49
CA GLY A 24 7.17 -16.98 21.36
C GLY A 24 5.65 -17.18 21.47
N SER A 25 4.97 -16.38 22.26
CA SER A 25 3.53 -16.49 22.56
C SER A 25 2.64 -15.46 21.83
N TYR A 26 3.21 -14.64 20.95
CA TYR A 26 2.50 -13.55 20.30
C TYR A 26 2.53 -13.69 18.77
N LEU A 27 1.38 -13.92 18.15
CA LEU A 27 1.23 -14.04 16.70
C LEU A 27 0.57 -12.78 16.13
N ASP A 28 1.36 -11.94 15.49
CA ASP A 28 0.91 -10.68 14.88
C ASP A 28 0.26 -10.87 13.50
N THR A 29 -0.34 -9.82 12.97
CA THR A 29 -0.96 -9.77 11.64
C THR A 29 -0.60 -8.49 10.91
N LEU A 30 -0.45 -8.57 9.58
CA LEU A 30 -0.33 -7.40 8.73
C LEU A 30 -1.69 -6.71 8.60
N LEU A 31 -1.67 -5.39 8.41
CA LEU A 31 -2.89 -4.59 8.19
C LEU A 31 -3.35 -4.57 6.72
N TYR A 32 -2.73 -5.35 5.87
CA TYR A 32 -3.03 -5.52 4.45
C TYR A 32 -2.90 -6.99 4.08
N LEU A 33 -3.37 -7.37 2.90
CA LEU A 33 -3.27 -8.72 2.38
C LEU A 33 -2.17 -8.79 1.32
N PRO A 34 -1.00 -9.38 1.63
CA PRO A 34 0.03 -9.60 0.60
C PRO A 34 -0.47 -10.54 -0.50
N GLY A 35 -0.10 -10.28 -1.73
CA GLY A 35 -0.43 -11.16 -2.85
C GLY A 35 0.07 -12.60 -2.70
N SER A 36 1.15 -12.80 -1.92
CA SER A 36 1.64 -14.13 -1.57
C SER A 36 0.63 -14.99 -0.81
N VAL A 37 -0.28 -14.37 -0.08
CA VAL A 37 -1.35 -15.09 0.64
C VAL A 37 -2.37 -15.68 -0.32
N LEU A 38 -2.77 -14.92 -1.34
CA LEU A 38 -3.65 -15.42 -2.42
C LEU A 38 -2.95 -16.51 -3.23
N ARG A 39 -1.67 -16.31 -3.56
CA ARG A 39 -0.86 -17.31 -4.23
C ARG A 39 -0.78 -18.61 -3.44
N GLY A 40 -0.61 -18.53 -2.13
CA GLY A 40 -0.59 -19.71 -1.25
C GLY A 40 -1.92 -20.43 -1.20
N ALA A 41 -3.04 -19.70 -1.12
CA ALA A 41 -4.39 -20.30 -1.14
C ALA A 41 -4.67 -21.03 -2.46
N LEU A 42 -4.28 -20.44 -3.60
CA LEU A 42 -4.42 -21.09 -4.92
C LEU A 42 -3.57 -22.36 -5.02
N ALA A 43 -2.31 -22.31 -4.58
CA ALA A 43 -1.42 -23.47 -4.62
C ALA A 43 -1.95 -24.62 -3.76
N GLU A 44 -2.43 -24.31 -2.57
CA GLU A 44 -3.03 -25.27 -1.64
C GLU A 44 -4.32 -25.89 -2.22
N TRP A 45 -5.17 -25.07 -2.85
CA TRP A 45 -6.39 -25.55 -3.52
C TRP A 45 -6.09 -26.53 -4.62
N LEU A 46 -5.13 -26.23 -5.51
CA LEU A 46 -4.71 -27.12 -6.58
C LEU A 46 -4.12 -28.42 -6.02
N SER A 47 -3.34 -28.33 -4.94
CA SER A 47 -2.79 -29.52 -4.26
C SER A 47 -3.87 -30.42 -3.71
N GLN A 48 -4.84 -29.88 -2.98
CA GLN A 48 -5.94 -30.64 -2.39
C GLN A 48 -6.91 -31.20 -3.43
N SER A 49 -7.04 -30.54 -4.58
CA SER A 49 -7.83 -31.01 -5.73
C SER A 49 -7.11 -32.06 -6.59
N GLY A 50 -5.93 -32.55 -6.17
CA GLY A 50 -5.16 -33.55 -6.92
C GLY A 50 -4.43 -32.99 -8.15
N GLN A 51 -4.45 -31.67 -8.37
CA GLN A 51 -3.86 -31.01 -9.54
C GLN A 51 -2.42 -30.52 -9.27
N THR A 52 -1.63 -31.32 -8.58
CA THR A 52 -0.30 -30.93 -8.11
C THR A 52 0.64 -30.48 -9.25
N GLN A 53 0.54 -31.10 -10.41
CA GLN A 53 1.35 -30.74 -11.60
C GLN A 53 0.98 -29.35 -12.16
N GLN A 54 -0.24 -28.85 -11.90
CA GLN A 54 -0.70 -27.55 -12.37
C GLN A 54 -0.32 -26.39 -11.43
N ILE A 55 0.18 -26.68 -10.23
CA ILE A 55 0.50 -25.63 -9.24
C ILE A 55 1.47 -24.61 -9.83
N ILE A 56 2.65 -25.06 -10.28
CA ILE A 56 3.68 -24.15 -10.78
C ILE A 56 3.24 -23.41 -12.05
N PRO A 57 2.70 -24.07 -13.09
CA PRO A 57 2.21 -23.39 -14.28
C PRO A 57 1.18 -22.31 -13.95
N THR A 58 0.12 -22.64 -13.19
CA THR A 58 -0.99 -21.73 -12.87
C THR A 58 -0.50 -20.55 -12.03
N VAL A 59 0.29 -20.78 -10.98
CA VAL A 59 0.81 -19.72 -10.11
C VAL A 59 1.75 -18.77 -10.86
N ARG A 60 2.49 -19.24 -11.88
CA ARG A 60 3.37 -18.40 -12.71
C ARG A 60 2.62 -17.51 -13.69
N ARG A 61 1.43 -17.93 -14.16
CA ARG A 61 0.58 -17.12 -15.06
C ARG A 61 -0.02 -15.91 -14.37
N ILE A 62 -0.17 -15.97 -13.04
CA ILE A 62 -0.80 -14.90 -12.26
C ILE A 62 0.26 -14.06 -11.55
N ARG A 63 0.16 -12.74 -11.68
CA ARG A 63 0.88 -11.80 -10.79
C ARG A 63 -0.08 -11.30 -9.73
N PHE A 64 0.27 -11.53 -8.49
CA PHE A 64 -0.54 -11.17 -7.33
C PHE A 64 -0.03 -9.86 -6.73
N GLY A 65 -0.80 -8.79 -6.87
CA GLY A 65 -0.54 -7.54 -6.15
C GLY A 65 -0.96 -7.63 -4.69
N THR A 66 -0.57 -6.63 -3.91
CA THR A 66 -1.06 -6.44 -2.54
C THR A 66 -2.47 -5.88 -2.56
N LEU A 67 -3.36 -6.42 -1.71
CA LEU A 67 -4.69 -5.86 -1.49
C LEU A 67 -4.66 -5.00 -0.22
N PHE A 68 -5.14 -3.77 -0.36
CA PHE A 68 -5.20 -2.79 0.73
C PHE A 68 -6.60 -2.73 1.36
N PRO A 69 -6.68 -2.46 2.67
CA PRO A 69 -7.97 -2.38 3.34
C PRO A 69 -8.78 -1.19 2.84
N SER A 70 -10.05 -1.41 2.58
CA SER A 70 -10.99 -0.42 2.09
C SER A 70 -12.29 -0.40 2.91
N CYS A 71 -13.10 0.64 2.71
CA CYS A 71 -14.41 0.76 3.34
C CYS A 71 -15.54 0.10 2.51
N SER A 72 -15.31 -0.17 1.23
CA SER A 72 -16.22 -0.90 0.34
C SER A 72 -15.46 -1.50 -0.84
N GLU A 73 -16.11 -2.36 -1.61
CA GLU A 73 -15.54 -3.01 -2.81
C GLU A 73 -15.24 -2.01 -3.93
N GLN A 74 -16.00 -0.93 -4.04
CA GLN A 74 -15.84 0.11 -5.07
C GLN A 74 -14.81 1.18 -4.71
N VAL A 75 -14.30 1.18 -3.47
CA VAL A 75 -13.34 2.17 -3.01
C VAL A 75 -11.95 1.56 -2.95
N TYR A 76 -11.03 2.11 -3.70
CA TYR A 76 -9.63 1.70 -3.64
C TYR A 76 -8.86 2.59 -2.68
N ALA A 77 -8.36 1.99 -1.63
CA ALA A 77 -7.48 2.68 -0.69
C ALA A 77 -6.01 2.43 -1.03
N LEU A 78 -5.19 3.41 -0.71
CA LEU A 78 -3.75 3.36 -0.86
C LEU A 78 -3.06 3.56 0.49
N PRO A 79 -1.88 3.00 0.70
CA PRO A 79 -1.04 3.42 1.82
C PRO A 79 -0.65 4.88 1.65
N PHE A 80 -0.50 5.60 2.77
CA PHE A 80 0.02 6.95 2.69
C PHE A 80 1.43 6.93 2.12
N PRO A 81 1.74 7.82 1.13
CA PRO A 81 3.10 7.95 0.65
C PRO A 81 4.02 8.44 1.77
N LEU A 82 5.28 8.06 1.72
CA LEU A 82 6.28 8.46 2.73
C LEU A 82 6.50 9.98 2.80
N THR A 83 6.13 10.68 1.74
CA THR A 83 6.13 12.14 1.64
C THR A 83 4.90 12.81 2.25
N ALA A 84 3.90 12.04 2.68
CA ALA A 84 2.71 12.57 3.32
C ALA A 84 2.97 12.97 4.77
N LEU A 85 2.60 14.20 5.10
CA LEU A 85 2.74 14.76 6.44
C LEU A 85 1.38 15.22 6.97
N GLU A 86 1.20 15.10 8.28
CA GLU A 86 0.03 15.63 8.99
C GLU A 86 0.44 16.47 10.20
N CYS A 87 -0.47 17.33 10.66
CA CYS A 87 -0.22 18.14 11.84
C CYS A 87 -0.11 17.26 13.10
N LYS A 88 0.97 17.44 13.86
CA LYS A 88 1.17 16.72 15.12
C LYS A 88 0.12 17.09 16.18
N THR A 89 -0.31 18.35 16.22
CA THR A 89 -1.28 18.83 17.21
C THR A 89 -2.69 18.33 16.94
N LYS A 90 -3.12 18.35 15.67
CA LYS A 90 -4.45 17.88 15.27
C LYS A 90 -4.34 17.13 13.95
N SER A 91 -4.13 15.80 14.07
CA SER A 91 -3.96 14.89 12.94
C SER A 91 -5.26 14.71 12.16
N GLY A 92 -5.17 14.35 10.88
CA GLY A 92 -6.29 14.04 10.03
C GLY A 92 -6.50 14.99 8.87
N PHE A 93 -7.42 14.63 7.98
CA PHE A 93 -7.80 15.44 6.83
C PHE A 93 -8.57 16.69 7.23
N LEU A 94 -8.46 17.73 6.43
CA LEU A 94 -9.26 18.96 6.58
C LEU A 94 -10.68 18.74 6.06
N ASN A 95 -10.80 18.13 4.87
CA ASN A 95 -12.07 17.78 4.26
C ASN A 95 -12.36 16.30 4.55
N VAL A 96 -13.20 16.05 5.54
CA VAL A 96 -13.67 14.73 5.94
C VAL A 96 -15.14 14.59 5.58
N LEU A 97 -15.62 13.34 5.55
CA LEU A 97 -17.05 13.07 5.37
C LEU A 97 -17.86 13.70 6.50
N ARG A 98 -19.10 14.14 6.24
CA ARG A 98 -20.00 14.73 7.26
C ARG A 98 -20.13 13.86 8.50
N ARG A 99 -20.26 12.54 8.34
CA ARG A 99 -20.31 11.57 9.45
C ARG A 99 -19.05 11.52 10.30
N ASP A 100 -17.90 11.96 9.76
CA ASP A 100 -16.58 11.93 10.37
C ASP A 100 -16.09 13.32 10.81
N GLU A 101 -16.96 14.31 10.88
CA GLU A 101 -16.56 15.71 11.13
C GLU A 101 -15.80 15.89 12.45
N ARG A 102 -16.09 15.06 13.46
CA ARG A 102 -15.31 15.01 14.71
C ARG A 102 -13.86 14.60 14.53
N LYS A 103 -13.53 13.92 13.41
CA LYS A 103 -12.18 13.50 13.03
C LYS A 103 -11.44 14.52 12.15
N LYS A 104 -12.05 15.69 11.92
CA LYS A 104 -11.47 16.76 11.14
C LYS A 104 -10.17 17.25 11.76
N GLY A 105 -9.07 17.12 11.00
CA GLY A 105 -7.75 17.57 11.40
C GLY A 105 -7.34 18.89 10.74
N HIS A 106 -6.08 19.23 10.88
CA HIS A 106 -5.49 20.40 10.22
C HIS A 106 -5.03 20.12 8.77
N GLY A 107 -5.30 18.94 8.26
CA GLY A 107 -5.00 18.51 6.90
C GLY A 107 -3.76 17.61 6.80
N VAL A 108 -3.82 16.77 5.78
CA VAL A 108 -2.68 15.96 5.32
C VAL A 108 -2.15 16.58 4.05
N ARG A 109 -0.83 16.64 3.91
CA ARG A 109 -0.15 17.21 2.74
C ARG A 109 0.87 16.23 2.21
N ASP A 110 0.75 15.90 0.95
CA ASP A 110 1.82 15.23 0.23
C ASP A 110 2.86 16.29 -0.19
N THR A 111 4.09 16.08 0.21
CA THR A 111 5.21 16.99 -0.06
C THR A 111 6.08 16.55 -1.23
N LEU A 112 5.68 15.50 -1.96
CA LEU A 112 6.48 14.90 -3.03
C LEU A 112 6.95 15.96 -4.06
N PHE A 113 6.01 16.68 -4.65
CA PHE A 113 6.35 17.67 -5.69
C PHE A 113 7.23 18.80 -5.14
N LEU A 114 6.94 19.25 -3.93
CA LEU A 114 7.74 20.31 -3.30
C LEU A 114 9.17 19.84 -3.00
N ALA A 115 9.31 18.65 -2.40
CA ALA A 115 10.61 18.10 -2.05
C ALA A 115 11.44 17.75 -3.30
N LEU A 116 10.80 17.13 -4.30
CA LEU A 116 11.44 16.77 -5.57
C LEU A 116 11.94 18.02 -6.29
N THR A 117 11.09 19.03 -6.46
CA THR A 117 11.45 20.27 -7.16
C THR A 117 12.52 21.02 -6.41
N TYR A 118 12.43 21.13 -5.09
CA TYR A 118 13.42 21.80 -4.27
C TYR A 118 14.80 21.14 -4.42
N SER A 119 14.88 19.81 -4.29
CA SER A 119 16.11 19.05 -4.43
C SER A 119 16.73 19.18 -5.84
N GLU A 120 15.89 19.15 -6.88
CA GLU A 120 16.40 19.31 -8.26
C GLU A 120 16.91 20.71 -8.54
N LEU A 121 16.22 21.74 -8.09
CA LEU A 121 16.67 23.11 -8.26
C LEU A 121 17.95 23.38 -7.46
N GLU A 122 18.10 22.84 -6.24
CA GLU A 122 19.37 22.91 -5.50
C GLU A 122 20.52 22.23 -6.27
N ARG A 123 20.26 21.07 -6.88
CA ARG A 123 21.25 20.37 -7.72
C ARG A 123 21.68 21.21 -8.94
N LEU A 124 20.77 22.02 -9.46
CA LEU A 124 21.04 22.99 -10.54
C LEU A 124 21.67 24.29 -10.04
N GLY A 125 22.00 24.42 -8.75
CA GLY A 125 22.66 25.57 -8.17
C GLY A 125 21.73 26.65 -7.64
N ALA A 126 20.42 26.37 -7.53
CA ALA A 126 19.46 27.31 -6.94
C ALA A 126 19.81 27.61 -5.48
N ARG A 127 19.66 28.89 -5.12
CA ARG A 127 19.63 29.34 -3.72
C ARG A 127 18.22 29.82 -3.39
N PHE A 128 17.78 29.62 -2.17
CA PHE A 128 16.47 30.05 -1.74
C PHE A 128 16.58 31.07 -0.60
N PRO A 129 15.65 32.05 -0.52
CA PRO A 129 15.72 33.13 0.48
C PRO A 129 15.56 32.61 1.91
N VAL A 130 14.90 31.46 2.07
CA VAL A 130 14.68 30.80 3.36
C VAL A 130 14.82 29.29 3.20
N PRO A 131 15.32 28.58 4.21
CA PRO A 131 15.35 27.12 4.17
C PRO A 131 13.94 26.55 4.15
N MET A 132 13.74 25.45 3.41
CA MET A 132 12.45 24.79 3.33
C MET A 132 12.04 24.23 4.69
N THR A 133 11.01 24.82 5.31
CA THR A 133 10.43 24.33 6.55
C THR A 133 8.97 23.97 6.36
N LEU A 134 8.62 22.74 6.73
CA LEU A 134 7.25 22.25 6.61
C LEU A 134 6.52 22.45 7.95
N ARG A 135 5.66 23.45 7.98
CA ARG A 135 4.80 23.79 9.13
C ARG A 135 3.32 23.62 8.78
N CYS A 136 2.53 23.32 9.78
CA CYS A 136 1.08 23.26 9.63
C CYS A 136 0.53 24.62 9.20
N ARG A 137 -0.29 24.66 8.16
CA ARG A 137 -0.89 25.95 7.69
C ARG A 137 -1.87 26.53 8.69
N GLN A 138 -2.56 25.69 9.48
CA GLN A 138 -3.60 26.12 10.43
C GLN A 138 -2.99 26.65 11.75
N CYS A 139 -2.10 25.89 12.38
CA CYS A 139 -1.58 26.22 13.71
C CYS A 139 -0.07 26.52 13.73
N LYS A 140 0.61 26.53 12.57
CA LYS A 140 2.07 26.71 12.43
C LYS A 140 2.93 25.68 13.20
N GLY A 141 2.28 24.68 13.81
CA GLY A 141 2.94 23.62 14.55
C GLY A 141 3.71 22.65 13.64
N ARG A 142 4.44 21.75 14.28
CA ARG A 142 5.22 20.69 13.60
C ARG A 142 4.29 19.75 12.82
N MET A 143 4.79 19.28 11.69
CA MET A 143 4.17 18.19 10.92
C MET A 143 4.98 16.93 11.06
N ASP A 144 4.31 15.81 11.24
CA ASP A 144 4.89 14.47 11.34
C ASP A 144 4.40 13.58 10.20
N ARG A 145 5.13 12.50 9.91
CA ARG A 145 4.73 11.51 8.90
C ARG A 145 3.40 10.87 9.27
N VAL A 146 2.53 10.72 8.30
CA VAL A 146 1.26 10.00 8.45
C VAL A 146 1.44 8.55 8.02
N SER A 147 0.78 7.65 8.72
CA SER A 147 0.79 6.21 8.44
C SER A 147 -0.62 5.64 8.31
N GLY A 148 -0.71 4.44 7.73
CA GLY A 148 -1.96 3.74 7.48
C GLY A 148 -2.41 3.89 6.04
N PHE A 149 -3.72 3.84 5.82
CA PHE A 149 -4.32 3.86 4.48
C PHE A 149 -5.31 5.01 4.36
N TYR A 150 -5.51 5.46 3.15
CA TYR A 150 -6.46 6.53 2.85
C TYR A 150 -7.20 6.22 1.55
N ALA A 151 -8.40 6.76 1.45
CA ALA A 151 -9.17 6.78 0.21
C ALA A 151 -9.80 8.14 0.00
N ARG A 152 -10.08 8.45 -1.26
CA ARG A 152 -10.90 9.58 -1.66
C ARG A 152 -12.29 9.08 -2.01
N LEU A 153 -13.28 9.71 -1.44
CA LEU A 153 -14.68 9.58 -1.80
C LEU A 153 -15.17 10.91 -2.36
N ASP A 154 -16.32 10.92 -3.02
CA ASP A 154 -16.85 12.14 -3.65
C ASP A 154 -17.00 13.30 -2.65
N GLU A 155 -17.43 13.01 -1.43
CA GLU A 155 -17.65 13.99 -0.36
C GLU A 155 -16.38 14.38 0.42
N GLY A 156 -15.24 13.67 0.26
CA GLY A 156 -14.04 13.97 1.03
C GLY A 156 -13.08 12.80 1.18
N TRP A 157 -12.11 12.99 2.07
CA TRP A 157 -11.07 12.02 2.36
C TRP A 157 -11.35 11.25 3.64
N ILE A 158 -11.02 9.97 3.63
CA ILE A 158 -11.07 9.14 4.84
C ILE A 158 -9.72 8.46 5.10
N LYS A 159 -9.39 8.29 6.39
CA LYS A 159 -8.36 7.37 6.84
C LYS A 159 -9.00 6.01 7.10
N ILE A 160 -8.36 4.98 6.57
CA ILE A 160 -8.79 3.59 6.76
C ILE A 160 -7.79 2.92 7.68
N ARG A 161 -8.29 2.34 8.75
CA ARG A 161 -7.49 1.61 9.71
C ARG A 161 -8.22 0.31 10.04
N PRO A 162 -7.71 -0.83 9.59
CA PRO A 162 -8.27 -2.11 9.99
C PRO A 162 -8.21 -2.27 11.51
N GLU A 163 -9.28 -2.80 12.07
CA GLU A 163 -9.35 -3.04 13.52
C GLU A 163 -8.79 -4.43 13.84
N PRO A 164 -7.68 -4.54 14.58
CA PRO A 164 -7.23 -5.81 15.09
C PRO A 164 -8.13 -6.31 16.20
N VAL A 165 -8.30 -7.61 16.28
CA VAL A 165 -8.91 -8.33 17.40
C VAL A 165 -7.90 -9.31 17.99
N ILE A 166 -7.78 -9.29 19.31
CA ILE A 166 -6.91 -10.19 20.03
C ILE A 166 -7.74 -11.36 20.54
N GLN A 167 -7.35 -12.58 20.18
CA GLN A 167 -7.92 -13.80 20.70
C GLN A 167 -6.88 -14.52 21.54
N THR A 168 -7.19 -14.76 22.81
CA THR A 168 -6.39 -15.58 23.68
C THR A 168 -6.77 -17.06 23.46
N LYS A 169 -5.79 -17.89 23.19
CA LYS A 169 -5.94 -19.33 22.96
C LYS A 169 -5.10 -20.09 24.00
N VAL A 170 -5.60 -21.22 24.40
CA VAL A 170 -4.89 -22.13 25.29
C VAL A 170 -4.89 -23.53 24.69
N ALA A 171 -3.77 -24.21 24.76
CA ALA A 171 -3.74 -25.63 24.42
C ALA A 171 -4.28 -26.46 25.58
N LEU A 172 -5.15 -27.41 25.28
CA LEU A 172 -5.70 -28.34 26.22
C LEU A 172 -4.94 -29.67 26.12
N SER A 173 -4.52 -30.19 27.27
CA SER A 173 -4.01 -31.54 27.36
C SER A 173 -5.18 -32.53 27.17
N ARG A 174 -5.11 -33.36 26.14
CA ARG A 174 -6.13 -34.39 25.88
C ARG A 174 -6.23 -35.41 27.01
N ARG A 175 -5.09 -35.71 27.64
CA ARG A 175 -5.02 -36.68 28.76
C ARG A 175 -5.59 -36.13 30.07
N ARG A 176 -5.25 -34.85 30.38
CA ARG A 176 -5.64 -34.24 31.68
C ARG A 176 -6.97 -33.48 31.59
N ARG A 177 -7.50 -33.25 30.39
CA ARG A 177 -8.68 -32.38 30.11
C ARG A 177 -8.60 -31.00 30.76
N ALA A 178 -7.38 -30.51 30.97
CA ALA A 178 -7.08 -29.22 31.58
C ALA A 178 -6.13 -28.41 30.68
N SER A 179 -5.99 -27.13 30.97
CA SER A 179 -5.04 -26.26 30.27
C SER A 179 -3.61 -26.77 30.49
N GLN A 180 -2.82 -26.78 29.42
CA GLN A 180 -1.40 -27.14 29.53
C GLN A 180 -0.62 -25.90 29.92
N GLU A 181 0.18 -26.03 30.97
CA GLU A 181 1.03 -24.96 31.49
C GLU A 181 1.98 -24.41 30.39
N GLY A 182 2.20 -23.12 30.35
CA GLY A 182 3.05 -22.45 29.36
C GLY A 182 2.48 -22.38 27.93
N MET A 183 1.30 -22.97 27.69
CA MET A 183 0.69 -23.02 26.33
C MET A 183 -0.43 -22.01 26.11
N LEU A 184 -0.36 -20.89 26.81
CA LEU A 184 -1.21 -19.72 26.55
C LEU A 184 -0.58 -18.85 25.46
N TYR A 185 -1.31 -18.55 24.39
CA TYR A 185 -0.82 -17.68 23.32
C TYR A 185 -1.91 -16.73 22.83
N ARG A 186 -1.49 -15.59 22.29
CA ARG A 186 -2.39 -14.58 21.73
C ARG A 186 -2.28 -14.56 20.22
N VAL A 187 -3.42 -14.54 19.57
CA VAL A 187 -3.53 -14.41 18.12
C VAL A 187 -4.15 -13.05 17.82
N ILE A 188 -3.44 -12.22 17.06
CA ILE A 188 -4.00 -11.02 16.50
C ILE A 188 -4.53 -11.35 15.11
N ALA A 189 -5.74 -10.93 14.84
CA ALA A 189 -6.41 -11.02 13.54
C ALA A 189 -7.14 -9.73 13.22
N LEU A 190 -7.44 -9.49 11.97
CA LEU A 190 -8.27 -8.38 11.53
C LEU A 190 -9.75 -8.77 11.64
N ARG A 191 -10.59 -7.84 12.09
CA ARG A 191 -12.05 -8.02 12.10
C ARG A 191 -12.59 -8.07 10.66
N PRO A 192 -13.66 -8.85 10.40
CA PRO A 192 -14.26 -8.96 9.07
C PRO A 192 -15.12 -7.75 8.70
N LYS A 193 -14.64 -6.53 8.98
CA LYS A 193 -15.32 -5.27 8.70
C LYS A 193 -14.69 -4.49 7.55
N CYS A 194 -13.45 -4.82 7.19
CA CYS A 194 -12.73 -4.21 6.07
C CYS A 194 -12.77 -5.13 4.88
N VAL A 195 -13.08 -4.59 3.72
CA VAL A 195 -12.83 -5.21 2.42
C VAL A 195 -11.38 -4.95 2.04
N PHE A 196 -10.76 -5.85 1.31
CA PHE A 196 -9.40 -5.67 0.79
C PHE A 196 -9.44 -5.59 -0.72
N VAL A 197 -9.02 -4.46 -1.28
CA VAL A 197 -9.07 -4.21 -2.73
C VAL A 197 -7.66 -4.11 -3.28
N GLY A 198 -7.41 -4.74 -4.42
CA GLY A 198 -6.11 -4.73 -5.07
C GLY A 198 -6.16 -5.18 -6.51
N ARG A 199 -4.98 -5.42 -7.08
CA ARG A 199 -4.81 -5.78 -8.50
C ARG A 199 -4.15 -7.14 -8.65
N ILE A 200 -4.59 -7.86 -9.69
CA ILE A 200 -3.92 -9.06 -10.17
C ILE A 200 -3.76 -8.96 -11.69
N TRP A 201 -2.82 -9.71 -12.24
CA TRP A 201 -2.64 -9.82 -13.68
C TRP A 201 -2.70 -11.28 -14.06
N LEU A 202 -3.60 -11.61 -14.98
CA LEU A 202 -3.88 -12.96 -15.45
C LEU A 202 -3.43 -13.11 -16.90
N GLU A 203 -2.95 -14.30 -17.26
CA GLU A 203 -2.75 -14.72 -18.65
C GLU A 203 -3.99 -15.42 -19.20
N GLU A 204 -4.72 -16.12 -18.34
CA GLU A 204 -5.94 -16.86 -18.66
C GLU A 204 -7.08 -16.45 -17.73
N GLU A 205 -8.23 -16.18 -18.30
CA GLU A 205 -9.43 -15.72 -17.55
C GLU A 205 -9.97 -16.82 -16.60
N SER A 206 -9.80 -18.10 -16.98
CA SER A 206 -10.15 -19.26 -16.17
C SER A 206 -9.43 -19.32 -14.83
N ASP A 207 -8.22 -18.72 -14.74
CA ASP A 207 -7.44 -18.67 -13.51
C ASP A 207 -8.15 -17.85 -12.41
N LEU A 208 -8.98 -16.85 -12.79
CA LEU A 208 -9.78 -16.09 -11.82
C LEU A 208 -10.81 -16.95 -11.13
N GLN A 209 -11.50 -17.84 -11.87
CA GLN A 209 -12.50 -18.74 -11.29
C GLN A 209 -11.84 -19.76 -10.36
N THR A 210 -10.67 -20.27 -10.74
CA THR A 210 -9.88 -21.17 -9.89
C THR A 210 -9.44 -20.47 -8.60
N LEU A 211 -9.01 -19.20 -8.69
CA LEU A 211 -8.64 -18.39 -7.53
C LEU A 211 -9.86 -18.10 -6.64
N LYS A 212 -11.03 -17.78 -7.22
CA LYS A 212 -12.28 -17.62 -6.46
C LYS A 212 -12.63 -18.90 -5.70
N GLY A 213 -12.60 -20.04 -6.37
CA GLY A 213 -12.82 -21.34 -5.74
C GLY A 213 -11.86 -21.61 -4.58
N ALA A 214 -10.57 -21.30 -4.74
CA ALA A 214 -9.58 -21.45 -3.69
C ALA A 214 -9.91 -20.59 -2.46
N VAL A 215 -10.23 -19.31 -2.67
CA VAL A 215 -10.54 -18.36 -1.58
C VAL A 215 -11.82 -18.77 -0.84
N GLU A 216 -12.85 -19.17 -1.53
CA GLU A 216 -14.17 -19.48 -0.94
C GLU A 216 -14.18 -20.81 -0.19
N ASN A 217 -13.47 -21.82 -0.70
CA ASN A 217 -13.46 -23.15 -0.10
C ASN A 217 -12.40 -23.32 0.99
N LEU A 218 -11.16 -22.82 0.78
CA LEU A 218 -10.09 -22.96 1.76
C LEU A 218 -9.95 -21.74 2.68
N GLY A 219 -10.39 -20.56 2.22
CA GLY A 219 -10.07 -19.29 2.86
C GLY A 219 -8.66 -18.81 2.55
N VAL A 220 -8.26 -17.72 3.19
CA VAL A 220 -6.97 -17.06 2.97
C VAL A 220 -6.25 -16.78 4.28
N GLY A 221 -4.94 -16.82 4.24
CA GLY A 221 -4.08 -16.51 5.38
C GLY A 221 -3.86 -17.69 6.31
N ALA A 222 -3.58 -17.40 7.58
CA ALA A 222 -3.24 -18.43 8.55
C ALA A 222 -4.42 -18.84 9.43
N LEU A 223 -4.36 -20.06 9.96
CA LEU A 223 -5.36 -20.64 10.86
C LEU A 223 -6.73 -20.89 10.21
N THR A 224 -6.78 -21.13 8.90
CA THR A 224 -8.03 -21.39 8.15
C THR A 224 -8.78 -22.59 8.72
N THR A 225 -8.10 -23.66 9.11
CA THR A 225 -8.69 -24.84 9.79
C THR A 225 -9.27 -24.55 11.18
N ARG A 226 -9.03 -23.34 11.70
CA ARG A 226 -9.54 -22.89 13.03
C ARG A 226 -10.58 -21.77 12.90
N GLY A 227 -11.19 -21.65 11.73
CA GLY A 227 -12.27 -20.68 11.46
C GLY A 227 -11.82 -19.27 11.10
N PHE A 228 -10.53 -19.08 10.80
CA PHE A 228 -10.01 -17.81 10.27
C PHE A 228 -10.04 -17.81 8.74
N GLY A 229 -9.93 -16.63 8.14
CA GLY A 229 -9.65 -16.46 6.72
C GLY A 229 -10.78 -16.78 5.75
N LYS A 230 -11.99 -17.13 6.22
CA LYS A 230 -13.14 -17.28 5.33
C LYS A 230 -13.43 -15.95 4.62
N ALA A 231 -13.51 -15.96 3.30
CA ALA A 231 -13.70 -14.76 2.49
C ALA A 231 -14.39 -15.10 1.17
N THR A 232 -14.89 -14.06 0.51
CA THR A 232 -15.35 -14.10 -0.89
C THR A 232 -14.46 -13.20 -1.73
N LEU A 233 -14.32 -13.54 -3.02
CA LEU A 233 -13.53 -12.78 -3.99
C LEU A 233 -14.41 -12.33 -5.13
N THR A 234 -14.45 -11.01 -5.39
CA THR A 234 -15.22 -10.40 -6.47
C THR A 234 -14.31 -9.59 -7.38
N GLU A 235 -14.66 -9.50 -8.65
CA GLU A 235 -14.06 -8.55 -9.57
C GLU A 235 -14.74 -7.19 -9.41
N VAL A 236 -13.95 -6.12 -9.50
CA VAL A 236 -14.43 -4.74 -9.35
C VAL A 236 -13.91 -3.85 -10.46
N GLU A 237 -14.64 -2.77 -10.75
CA GLU A 237 -14.23 -1.79 -11.73
C GLU A 237 -12.90 -1.09 -11.35
N PRO A 238 -12.01 -0.80 -12.32
CA PRO A 238 -10.77 -0.11 -12.05
C PRO A 238 -11.04 1.32 -11.57
N PRO A 239 -10.60 1.69 -10.35
CA PRO A 239 -10.92 2.99 -9.75
C PRO A 239 -9.97 4.11 -10.18
N PHE A 240 -9.12 3.88 -11.17
CA PHE A 240 -8.06 4.82 -11.56
C PHE A 240 -8.17 5.28 -13.00
N PRO A 241 -7.75 6.53 -13.27
CA PRO A 241 -7.49 6.99 -14.63
C PRO A 241 -6.41 6.15 -15.30
N SER A 242 -6.36 6.20 -16.63
CA SER A 242 -5.33 5.53 -17.42
C SER A 242 -3.91 5.95 -16.98
N LEU A 243 -2.92 5.11 -17.25
CA LEU A 243 -1.52 5.41 -16.94
C LEU A 243 -1.08 6.72 -17.62
N ARG A 244 -1.51 6.96 -18.87
CA ARG A 244 -1.21 8.16 -19.61
C ARG A 244 -1.74 9.41 -18.92
N GLU A 245 -3.00 9.43 -18.53
CA GLU A 245 -3.61 10.56 -17.80
C GLU A 245 -2.92 10.80 -16.45
N ARG A 246 -2.52 9.75 -15.75
CA ARG A 246 -1.78 9.87 -14.48
C ARG A 246 -0.42 10.50 -14.68
N LEU A 247 0.32 10.09 -15.72
CA LEU A 247 1.64 10.64 -16.06
C LEU A 247 1.55 12.11 -16.49
N GLU A 248 0.59 12.46 -17.34
CA GLU A 248 0.35 13.83 -17.76
C GLU A 248 -0.02 14.73 -16.56
N ARG A 249 -0.88 14.24 -15.67
CA ARG A 249 -1.27 14.94 -14.44
C ARG A 249 -0.10 15.12 -13.48
N PHE A 250 0.76 14.10 -13.36
CA PHE A 250 1.97 14.16 -12.54
C PHE A 250 2.92 15.26 -13.03
N ASN A 251 3.27 15.25 -14.32
CA ASN A 251 4.21 16.22 -14.89
C ASN A 251 3.63 17.64 -14.90
N ARG A 252 2.33 17.83 -15.12
CA ARG A 252 1.69 19.13 -15.00
C ARG A 252 1.85 19.71 -13.59
N ARG A 253 1.57 18.93 -12.54
CA ARG A 253 1.75 19.37 -11.15
C ARG A 253 3.22 19.64 -10.80
N LEU A 254 4.14 18.85 -11.33
CA LEU A 254 5.55 19.09 -11.15
C LEU A 254 5.97 20.42 -11.77
N LYS A 255 5.55 20.73 -13.00
CA LYS A 255 5.80 22.00 -13.66
C LYS A 255 5.25 23.19 -12.87
N GLU A 256 4.06 23.06 -12.29
CA GLU A 256 3.47 24.08 -11.43
C GLU A 256 4.34 24.34 -10.18
N ALA A 257 4.78 23.28 -9.49
CA ALA A 257 5.68 23.40 -8.35
C ALA A 257 7.05 23.96 -8.73
N TRP A 258 7.56 23.57 -9.90
CA TRP A 258 8.84 24.05 -10.44
C TRP A 258 8.82 25.56 -10.65
N ARG A 259 7.84 26.07 -11.38
CA ARG A 259 7.71 27.52 -11.64
C ARG A 259 7.62 28.32 -10.32
N GLN A 260 6.87 27.81 -9.34
CA GLN A 260 6.75 28.49 -8.04
C GLN A 260 8.11 28.58 -7.32
N LEU A 261 8.89 27.50 -7.28
CA LEU A 261 10.20 27.50 -6.63
C LEU A 261 11.28 28.20 -7.44
N ALA A 262 11.28 28.09 -8.77
CA ALA A 262 12.18 28.82 -9.64
C ALA A 262 12.00 30.35 -9.47
N ASN A 263 10.76 30.83 -9.40
CA ASN A 263 10.45 32.24 -9.12
C ASN A 263 10.97 32.69 -7.74
N LEU A 264 10.92 31.81 -6.72
CA LEU A 264 11.50 32.14 -5.41
C LEU A 264 13.04 32.19 -5.46
N ALA A 265 13.66 31.28 -6.19
CA ALA A 265 15.12 31.28 -6.39
C ALA A 265 15.61 32.50 -7.17
N SER A 266 14.85 32.95 -8.19
CA SER A 266 15.19 34.14 -8.97
C SER A 266 15.17 35.43 -8.14
N GLN A 267 14.35 35.52 -7.08
CA GLN A 267 14.32 36.68 -6.17
C GLN A 267 15.64 36.89 -5.40
N VAL A 268 16.46 35.84 -5.29
CA VAL A 268 17.80 35.94 -4.67
C VAL A 268 18.93 35.82 -5.69
N GLY A 269 18.61 36.08 -6.97
CA GLY A 269 19.59 36.12 -8.06
C GLY A 269 20.02 34.77 -8.62
N SER A 270 19.34 33.66 -8.28
CA SER A 270 19.64 32.36 -8.88
C SER A 270 19.07 32.26 -10.30
N GLN A 271 19.91 31.85 -11.24
CA GLN A 271 19.48 31.53 -12.60
C GLN A 271 19.24 30.02 -12.71
N VAL A 272 17.99 29.65 -12.88
CA VAL A 272 17.56 28.25 -13.01
C VAL A 272 16.58 28.13 -14.17
N PRO A 273 16.46 26.95 -14.82
CA PRO A 273 15.49 26.75 -15.88
C PRO A 273 14.04 26.94 -15.37
N ASP A 274 13.18 27.51 -16.23
CA ASP A 274 11.78 27.74 -15.91
C ASP A 274 10.95 26.45 -15.88
N GLU A 275 11.43 25.39 -16.52
CA GLU A 275 10.78 24.09 -16.57
C GLU A 275 11.77 22.95 -16.32
N PRO A 276 11.29 21.80 -15.78
CA PRO A 276 12.13 20.63 -15.59
C PRO A 276 12.61 20.02 -16.92
N GLY A 277 13.87 19.61 -16.97
CA GLY A 277 14.55 19.13 -18.19
C GLY A 277 14.21 17.70 -18.60
N GLY A 278 13.02 17.17 -18.29
CA GLY A 278 12.68 15.79 -18.65
C GLY A 278 11.27 15.37 -18.27
N THR A 279 10.98 14.10 -18.45
CA THR A 279 9.72 13.48 -18.01
C THR A 279 9.95 12.76 -16.67
N TYR A 280 9.19 13.14 -15.67
CA TYR A 280 9.24 12.56 -14.34
C TYR A 280 8.08 11.61 -14.13
N PHE A 281 8.32 10.56 -13.37
CA PHE A 281 7.29 9.58 -13.00
C PHE A 281 7.58 9.00 -11.63
N SER A 282 6.54 8.50 -10.97
CA SER A 282 6.66 7.73 -9.74
C SER A 282 6.54 6.24 -10.05
N VAL A 283 7.23 5.43 -9.26
CA VAL A 283 7.11 3.97 -9.31
C VAL A 283 6.55 3.48 -7.98
N ASP A 284 5.39 2.85 -8.04
CA ASP A 284 4.74 2.24 -6.89
C ASP A 284 5.01 0.73 -6.88
N LEU A 285 5.64 0.24 -5.82
CA LEU A 285 5.83 -1.19 -5.64
C LEU A 285 4.51 -1.83 -5.18
N LEU A 286 4.00 -2.76 -5.97
CA LEU A 286 2.74 -3.47 -5.68
C LEU A 286 2.93 -4.65 -4.72
N SER A 287 4.17 -5.02 -4.46
CA SER A 287 4.59 -6.00 -3.46
C SER A 287 5.96 -5.62 -2.92
N PRO A 288 6.37 -6.10 -1.74
CA PRO A 288 7.73 -5.94 -1.27
C PRO A 288 8.74 -6.44 -2.31
N ALA A 289 9.77 -5.65 -2.56
CA ALA A 289 10.84 -5.99 -3.49
C ALA A 289 12.18 -6.06 -2.78
N VAL A 290 13.02 -6.99 -3.21
CA VAL A 290 14.43 -7.03 -2.84
C VAL A 290 15.20 -6.50 -4.05
N LEU A 291 15.88 -5.39 -3.87
CA LEU A 291 16.64 -4.72 -4.92
C LEU A 291 18.13 -4.99 -4.74
N TYR A 292 18.81 -5.20 -5.84
CA TYR A 292 20.26 -5.36 -5.89
C TYR A 292 20.87 -4.35 -6.86
N ASP A 293 22.03 -3.82 -6.52
CA ASP A 293 22.81 -2.99 -7.43
C ASP A 293 23.51 -3.84 -8.51
N GLY A 294 24.23 -3.21 -9.42
CA GLY A 294 24.98 -3.88 -10.49
C GLY A 294 26.12 -4.80 -10.01
N ARG A 295 26.46 -4.78 -8.72
CA ARG A 295 27.44 -5.64 -8.06
C ARG A 295 26.77 -6.78 -7.27
N GLY A 296 25.44 -6.88 -7.29
CA GLY A 296 24.69 -7.86 -6.53
C GLY A 296 24.54 -7.55 -5.04
N LEU A 297 24.83 -6.32 -4.61
CA LEU A 297 24.65 -5.90 -3.22
C LEU A 297 23.23 -5.35 -3.00
N PRO A 298 22.61 -5.61 -1.84
CA PRO A 298 21.30 -5.05 -1.53
C PRO A 298 21.32 -3.52 -1.60
N THR A 299 20.33 -2.96 -2.26
CA THR A 299 20.17 -1.51 -2.42
C THR A 299 18.73 -1.08 -2.18
N LEU A 300 18.56 0.17 -1.78
CA LEU A 300 17.24 0.81 -1.70
C LEU A 300 16.96 1.71 -2.92
N LYS A 301 17.90 1.82 -3.84
CA LYS A 301 17.75 2.61 -5.07
C LYS A 301 17.16 1.74 -6.18
N LEU A 302 16.05 2.18 -6.75
CA LEU A 302 15.45 1.56 -7.92
C LEU A 302 15.96 2.28 -9.18
N GLU A 303 16.74 1.58 -9.98
CA GLU A 303 17.17 2.06 -11.30
C GLU A 303 16.42 1.26 -12.37
N LEU A 304 15.86 1.97 -13.35
CA LEU A 304 15.11 1.38 -14.45
C LEU A 304 15.79 1.74 -15.78
N THR A 305 15.75 0.83 -16.71
CA THR A 305 16.13 1.10 -18.11
C THR A 305 14.86 1.08 -18.95
N LEU A 306 14.50 2.22 -19.51
CA LEU A 306 13.30 2.42 -20.32
C LEU A 306 13.74 2.90 -21.72
N GLY A 307 13.42 2.13 -22.76
CA GLY A 307 13.77 2.50 -24.15
C GLY A 307 15.28 2.73 -24.37
N GLY A 308 16.15 1.99 -23.67
CA GLY A 308 17.60 2.14 -23.75
C GLY A 308 18.17 3.29 -22.90
N GLN A 309 17.33 4.10 -22.28
CA GLN A 309 17.74 5.15 -21.36
C GLN A 309 17.62 4.68 -19.90
N ARG A 310 18.64 4.96 -19.11
CA ARG A 310 18.65 4.66 -17.67
C ARG A 310 17.95 5.79 -16.93
N SER A 311 16.99 5.43 -16.06
CA SER A 311 16.38 6.40 -15.17
C SER A 311 17.32 6.68 -13.98
N GLU A 312 17.37 7.94 -13.56
CA GLU A 312 18.05 8.32 -12.33
C GLU A 312 16.98 8.56 -11.24
N PRO A 313 17.09 7.95 -10.05
CA PRO A 313 16.24 8.30 -8.92
C PRO A 313 16.63 9.68 -8.41
N VAL A 314 15.76 10.66 -8.62
CA VAL A 314 15.99 12.05 -8.23
C VAL A 314 15.62 12.29 -6.77
N PHE A 315 14.59 11.61 -6.29
CA PHE A 315 14.13 11.69 -4.92
C PHE A 315 13.86 10.30 -4.38
N PHE A 316 14.43 10.04 -3.22
CA PHE A 316 14.30 8.75 -2.56
C PHE A 316 13.78 8.93 -1.12
N THR A 317 12.67 8.24 -0.78
CA THR A 317 12.13 8.18 0.58
C THR A 317 12.21 6.76 1.11
N THR A 318 12.85 6.58 2.25
CA THR A 318 12.91 5.32 3.00
C THR A 318 11.87 5.30 4.11
#